data_3426e90f616246c766c74dfc8bd9e999
#
_entry.id   3426e90f616246c766c74dfc8bd9e999
#
_cell.length_a   1.000
_cell.length_b   1.000
_cell.length_c   1.000
_cell.angle_alpha   90.00
_cell.angle_beta   90.00
_cell.angle_gamma   90.00
#
_symmetry.space_group_name_H-M   'P 1'
#
loop_
_entity.id
_entity.type
_entity.pdbx_description
1 polymer ?
#
loop_
_entity_poly.entity_id
_entity_poly.type
_entity_poly.pdbx_seq_one_letter_code
_entity_poly.pdbx_strand_id
1 'polypeptide(L)'
;MQIETQGFLPQIPEEQPEQVNITDVGIAVDVGTTTVAVKIWSLSSKKCLSVIAEKNLQARYGCDVIRRISFATRPPLTGSSAVVETGESALHYAIISQLERMFAHALALAAQKTMRGIQLNVSKIVITGNT
;
A
#
# COMPACT_ATOMS: atom_id res chain seq x y z
N MET A 1 -1.30 63.29 -7.69
CA MET A 1 -0.25 62.52 -7.04
C MET A 1 -0.60 61.04 -7.11
N GLN A 2 0.22 60.36 -7.76
CA GLN A 2 0.04 58.93 -7.70
C GLN A 2 0.41 58.49 -6.31
N ILE A 3 -0.59 58.14 -5.62
CA ILE A 3 -0.35 57.54 -4.31
C ILE A 3 0.21 56.17 -4.60
N GLU A 4 1.41 56.06 -4.27
CA GLU A 4 2.06 54.79 -4.33
C GLU A 4 1.55 53.87 -3.22
N THR A 5 0.25 53.77 -3.19
CA THR A 5 -0.42 52.88 -2.29
C THR A 5 -0.09 51.41 -2.59
N GLN A 6 0.48 51.24 -3.74
CA GLN A 6 0.93 49.92 -4.13
C GLN A 6 1.99 49.33 -3.20
N GLY A 7 2.78 50.23 -2.56
CA GLY A 7 3.74 49.76 -1.57
C GLY A 7 3.13 49.38 -0.25
N PHE A 8 1.85 49.67 -0.04
CA PHE A 8 1.14 49.40 1.21
C PHE A 8 0.09 48.29 1.12
N LEU A 9 -0.20 47.87 -0.08
CA LEU A 9 -0.93 46.62 -0.20
C LEU A 9 0.10 45.53 0.12
N PRO A 10 -0.06 44.81 1.25
CA PRO A 10 0.73 43.63 1.41
C PRO A 10 0.45 42.77 0.18
N GLN A 11 1.40 42.71 -0.67
CA GLN A 11 1.38 41.65 -1.64
C GLN A 11 1.38 40.39 -0.78
N ILE A 12 0.21 39.80 -0.68
CA ILE A 12 0.14 38.40 -0.35
C ILE A 12 1.11 37.77 -1.32
N PRO A 13 2.24 37.21 -0.87
CA PRO A 13 3.10 36.53 -1.79
C PRO A 13 2.17 35.54 -2.51
N GLU A 14 2.07 35.68 -3.82
CA GLU A 14 1.50 34.61 -4.60
C GLU A 14 2.19 33.39 -4.06
N GLU A 15 1.45 32.57 -3.37
CA GLU A 15 1.94 31.25 -3.01
C GLU A 15 2.33 30.66 -4.34
N GLN A 16 3.60 30.75 -4.67
CA GLN A 16 4.14 29.98 -5.75
C GLN A 16 3.68 28.57 -5.44
N PRO A 17 2.94 27.92 -6.35
CA PRO A 17 2.53 26.56 -6.09
C PRO A 17 3.77 25.84 -5.60
N GLU A 18 3.72 25.37 -4.37
CA GLU A 18 4.83 24.63 -3.79
C GLU A 18 5.22 23.63 -4.86
N GLN A 19 6.44 23.70 -5.33
CA GLN A 19 6.93 22.69 -6.25
C GLN A 19 6.90 21.39 -5.47
N VAL A 20 5.79 20.68 -5.63
CA VAL A 20 5.65 19.35 -5.05
C VAL A 20 6.66 18.48 -5.77
N ASN A 21 7.77 18.22 -5.11
CA ASN A 21 8.73 17.26 -5.61
C ASN A 21 8.10 15.87 -5.53
N ILE A 22 7.82 15.30 -6.68
CA ILE A 22 7.24 13.96 -6.80
C ILE A 22 8.38 12.97 -6.96
N THR A 23 8.38 11.96 -6.13
CA THR A 23 9.29 10.82 -6.27
C THR A 23 8.50 9.60 -6.70
N ASP A 24 8.88 9.02 -7.83
CA ASP A 24 8.30 7.77 -8.31
C ASP A 24 8.84 6.60 -7.50
N VAL A 25 7.95 5.81 -6.97
CA VAL A 25 8.27 4.62 -6.20
C VAL A 25 7.66 3.37 -6.82
N GLY A 26 8.32 2.26 -6.60
CA GLY A 26 7.79 0.94 -6.88
C GLY A 26 7.47 0.21 -5.58
N ILE A 27 6.43 -0.60 -5.60
CA ILE A 27 6.09 -1.52 -4.53
C ILE A 27 6.44 -2.92 -4.98
N ALA A 28 7.29 -3.60 -4.23
CA ALA A 28 7.59 -5.01 -4.43
C ALA A 28 6.95 -5.81 -3.29
N VAL A 29 6.19 -6.81 -3.66
CA VAL A 29 5.46 -7.67 -2.70
C VAL A 29 5.91 -9.10 -2.90
N ASP A 30 6.25 -9.75 -1.81
CA ASP A 30 6.48 -11.19 -1.77
C ASP A 30 5.43 -11.84 -0.87
N VAL A 31 4.52 -12.59 -1.47
CA VAL A 31 3.47 -13.30 -0.76
C VAL A 31 3.92 -14.73 -0.52
N GLY A 32 4.54 -14.95 0.62
CA GLY A 32 4.91 -16.30 1.07
C GLY A 32 3.76 -17.00 1.78
N THR A 33 3.90 -18.29 1.96
CA THR A 33 2.94 -19.10 2.72
C THR A 33 2.82 -18.63 4.16
N THR A 34 3.94 -18.29 4.77
CA THR A 34 4.04 -17.91 6.18
C THR A 34 4.13 -16.39 6.36
N THR A 35 4.87 -15.72 5.50
CA THR A 35 5.20 -14.30 5.63
C THR A 35 4.86 -13.55 4.35
N VAL A 36 4.29 -12.36 4.52
CA VAL A 36 4.10 -11.39 3.44
C VAL A 36 5.08 -10.25 3.68
N ALA A 37 5.87 -9.90 2.67
CA ALA A 37 6.80 -8.79 2.72
C ALA A 37 6.45 -7.74 1.67
N VAL A 38 6.54 -6.47 2.07
CA VAL A 38 6.31 -5.32 1.20
C VAL A 38 7.51 -4.40 1.28
N LYS A 39 8.06 -4.04 0.13
CA LYS A 39 9.18 -3.10 0.02
C LYS A 39 8.79 -1.92 -0.86
N ILE A 40 9.16 -0.74 -0.43
CA ILE A 40 9.02 0.47 -1.23
C ILE A 40 10.40 0.88 -1.74
N TRP A 41 10.52 1.03 -3.05
CA TRP A 41 11.74 1.41 -3.72
C TRP A 41 11.59 2.76 -4.41
N SER A 42 12.59 3.63 -4.24
CA SER A 42 12.73 4.79 -5.12
C SER A 42 13.22 4.33 -6.48
N LEU A 43 12.46 4.62 -7.52
CA LEU A 43 12.82 4.21 -8.88
C LEU A 43 13.97 5.05 -9.44
N SER A 44 14.10 6.31 -9.01
CA SER A 44 15.18 7.19 -9.46
C SER A 44 16.52 6.86 -8.80
N SER A 45 16.55 6.71 -7.47
CA SER A 45 17.79 6.43 -6.72
C SER A 45 18.09 4.95 -6.58
N LYS A 46 17.13 4.08 -6.90
CA LYS A 46 17.21 2.62 -6.73
C LYS A 46 17.48 2.19 -5.27
N LYS A 47 17.06 3.00 -4.33
CA LYS A 47 17.19 2.72 -2.90
C LYS A 47 15.88 2.19 -2.34
N CYS A 48 15.99 1.23 -1.42
CA CYS A 48 14.86 0.75 -0.64
C CYS A 48 14.52 1.79 0.43
N LEU A 49 13.31 2.31 0.39
CA LEU A 49 12.85 3.34 1.33
C LEU A 49 12.21 2.74 2.58
N SER A 50 11.53 1.62 2.45
CA SER A 50 10.93 0.93 3.59
C SER A 50 10.73 -0.55 3.30
N VAL A 51 10.70 -1.33 4.37
CA VAL A 51 10.41 -2.77 4.33
C VAL A 51 9.47 -3.08 5.48
N ILE A 52 8.39 -3.78 5.17
CA ILE A 52 7.48 -4.33 6.16
C ILE A 52 7.32 -5.81 5.89
N ALA A 53 7.35 -6.61 6.92
CA ALA A 53 7.06 -8.03 6.84
C ALA A 53 6.10 -8.42 7.96
N GLU A 54 5.08 -9.17 7.61
CA GLU A 54 4.07 -9.64 8.55
C GLU A 54 3.75 -11.11 8.28
N LYS A 55 3.22 -11.77 9.28
CA LYS A 55 2.67 -13.11 9.11
C LYS A 55 1.50 -13.08 8.13
N ASN A 56 1.46 -14.02 7.20
CA ASN A 56 0.35 -14.14 6.27
C ASN A 56 -0.93 -14.50 7.04
N LEU A 57 -1.90 -13.59 7.04
CA LEU A 57 -3.16 -13.75 7.78
C LEU A 57 -4.06 -14.86 7.23
N GLN A 58 -3.77 -15.37 6.04
CA GLN A 58 -4.42 -16.58 5.53
C GLN A 58 -4.13 -17.81 6.40
N ALA A 59 -3.13 -17.74 7.28
CA ALA A 59 -2.80 -18.81 8.21
C ALA A 59 -3.97 -19.21 9.14
N ARG A 60 -4.92 -18.29 9.38
CA ARG A 60 -6.15 -18.62 10.13
C ARG A 60 -7.02 -19.67 9.44
N TYR A 61 -6.90 -19.77 8.10
CA TYR A 61 -7.64 -20.70 7.27
C TYR A 61 -6.82 -21.95 6.86
N GLY A 62 -5.59 -22.00 7.28
CA GLY A 62 -4.66 -23.07 7.01
C GLY A 62 -3.23 -22.58 7.07
N CYS A 63 -2.39 -23.22 7.88
CA CYS A 63 -1.00 -22.82 8.07
C CYS A 63 -0.07 -23.25 6.92
N ASP A 64 -0.56 -24.10 6.01
CA ASP A 64 0.16 -24.53 4.81
C ASP A 64 -0.74 -24.45 3.57
N VAL A 65 -0.13 -24.60 2.40
CA VAL A 65 -0.83 -24.47 1.12
C VAL A 65 -1.92 -25.54 0.96
N ILE A 66 -1.66 -26.76 1.38
CA ILE A 66 -2.61 -27.88 1.26
C ILE A 66 -3.87 -27.61 2.07
N ARG A 67 -3.72 -27.13 3.30
CA ARG A 67 -4.86 -26.80 4.15
C ARG A 67 -5.65 -25.60 3.61
N ARG A 68 -5.00 -24.62 3.01
CA ARG A 68 -5.67 -23.49 2.35
C ARG A 68 -6.47 -23.92 1.13
N ILE A 69 -5.91 -24.80 0.31
CA ILE A 69 -6.63 -25.38 -0.83
C ILE A 69 -7.85 -26.17 -0.36
N SER A 70 -7.69 -26.98 0.67
CA SER A 70 -8.79 -27.71 1.28
C SER A 70 -9.88 -26.78 1.80
N PHE A 71 -9.52 -25.67 2.42
CA PHE A 71 -10.46 -24.65 2.88
C PHE A 71 -11.17 -23.95 1.71
N ALA A 72 -10.43 -23.56 0.68
CA ALA A 72 -10.97 -22.89 -0.49
C ALA A 72 -11.96 -23.74 -1.27
N THR A 73 -11.78 -25.05 -1.27
CA THR A 73 -12.62 -26.01 -2.00
C THR A 73 -13.80 -26.54 -1.18
N ARG A 74 -13.99 -26.08 0.06
CA ARG A 74 -15.15 -26.46 0.85
C ARG A 74 -16.45 -26.04 0.17
N PRO A 75 -17.47 -26.89 0.17
CA PRO A 75 -18.77 -26.49 -0.33
C PRO A 75 -19.30 -25.31 0.51
N PRO A 76 -20.01 -24.36 -0.12
CA PRO A 76 -20.59 -23.24 0.62
C PRO A 76 -21.55 -23.77 1.68
N LEU A 77 -21.48 -23.18 2.88
CA LEU A 77 -22.44 -23.46 3.93
C LEU A 77 -23.83 -23.02 3.45
N THR A 78 -24.71 -23.97 3.24
CA THR A 78 -26.10 -23.72 2.92
C THR A 78 -26.81 -23.22 4.18
N GLY A 79 -26.74 -21.92 4.44
CA GLY A 79 -27.50 -21.26 5.48
C GLY A 79 -28.46 -20.28 4.87
N SER A 80 -29.49 -19.92 5.59
CA SER A 80 -30.57 -19.00 5.20
C SER A 80 -30.14 -17.55 4.98
N SER A 81 -28.85 -17.26 4.96
CA SER A 81 -28.34 -15.91 4.72
C SER A 81 -28.04 -15.70 3.25
N ALA A 82 -28.45 -14.56 2.72
CA ALA A 82 -28.30 -14.20 1.32
C ALA A 82 -26.83 -14.00 0.87
N VAL A 83 -25.87 -14.08 1.76
CA VAL A 83 -24.44 -13.96 1.44
C VAL A 83 -23.78 -15.31 1.67
N VAL A 84 -23.46 -15.97 0.58
CA VAL A 84 -22.68 -17.21 0.62
C VAL A 84 -21.21 -16.83 0.66
N GLU A 85 -20.62 -16.90 1.84
CA GLU A 85 -19.18 -16.73 1.98
C GLU A 85 -18.47 -18.04 1.65
N THR A 86 -17.73 -18.06 0.53
CA THR A 86 -16.93 -19.21 0.14
C THR A 86 -15.55 -19.15 0.83
N GLY A 87 -14.91 -20.31 1.01
CA GLY A 87 -13.54 -20.36 1.52
C GLY A 87 -12.56 -19.61 0.63
N GLU A 88 -12.76 -19.66 -0.68
CA GLU A 88 -11.96 -18.89 -1.64
C GLU A 88 -12.10 -17.39 -1.44
N SER A 89 -13.32 -16.88 -1.29
CA SER A 89 -13.53 -15.43 -1.04
C SER A 89 -12.97 -14.99 0.30
N ALA A 90 -13.03 -15.82 1.33
CA ALA A 90 -12.44 -15.52 2.63
C ALA A 90 -10.90 -15.41 2.55
N LEU A 91 -10.24 -16.34 1.84
CA LEU A 91 -8.79 -16.28 1.61
C LEU A 91 -8.39 -15.06 0.78
N HIS A 92 -9.15 -14.77 -0.27
CA HIS A 92 -8.92 -13.59 -1.11
C HIS A 92 -9.06 -12.29 -0.31
N TYR A 93 -10.14 -12.17 0.46
CA TYR A 93 -10.36 -11.01 1.32
C TYR A 93 -9.25 -10.83 2.35
N ALA A 94 -8.80 -11.92 2.97
CA ALA A 94 -7.73 -11.87 3.95
C ALA A 94 -6.42 -11.31 3.38
N ILE A 95 -6.00 -11.75 2.21
CA ILE A 95 -4.76 -11.27 1.60
C ILE A 95 -4.90 -9.84 1.05
N ILE A 96 -6.01 -9.50 0.41
CA ILE A 96 -6.22 -8.17 -0.15
C ILE A 96 -6.28 -7.12 0.96
N SER A 97 -7.04 -7.36 2.02
CA SER A 97 -7.12 -6.42 3.14
C SER A 97 -5.79 -6.28 3.87
N GLN A 98 -5.03 -7.37 3.99
CA GLN A 98 -3.67 -7.32 4.54
C GLN A 98 -2.74 -6.47 3.67
N LEU A 99 -2.74 -6.67 2.37
CA LEU A 99 -1.90 -5.92 1.44
C LEU A 99 -2.24 -4.44 1.43
N GLU A 100 -3.52 -4.07 1.42
CA GLU A 100 -3.96 -2.67 1.49
C GLU A 100 -3.39 -1.97 2.74
N ARG A 101 -3.51 -2.62 3.88
CA ARG A 101 -2.99 -2.09 5.14
C ARG A 101 -1.47 -2.00 5.13
N MET A 102 -0.79 -3.02 4.62
CA MET A 102 0.67 -3.04 4.53
C MET A 102 1.19 -1.99 3.55
N PHE A 103 0.53 -1.77 2.43
CA PHE A 103 0.90 -0.73 1.47
C PHE A 103 0.81 0.65 2.11
N ALA A 104 -0.29 0.96 2.77
CA ALA A 104 -0.47 2.24 3.46
C ALA A 104 0.62 2.47 4.51
N HIS A 105 0.93 1.46 5.31
CA HIS A 105 1.97 1.53 6.33
C HIS A 105 3.37 1.68 5.71
N ALA A 106 3.69 0.89 4.70
CA ALA A 106 4.99 0.96 4.03
C ALA A 106 5.22 2.31 3.35
N LEU A 107 4.19 2.85 2.70
CA LEU A 107 4.24 4.18 2.08
C LEU A 107 4.41 5.28 3.12
N ALA A 108 3.73 5.19 4.26
CA ALA A 108 3.89 6.14 5.35
C ALA A 108 5.32 6.13 5.92
N LEU A 109 5.92 4.96 6.11
CA LEU A 109 7.30 4.83 6.55
C LEU A 109 8.29 5.37 5.50
N ALA A 110 8.05 5.10 4.22
CA ALA A 110 8.86 5.62 3.14
C ALA A 110 8.81 7.15 3.08
N ALA A 111 7.63 7.73 3.27
CA ALA A 111 7.46 9.18 3.30
C ALA A 111 8.23 9.84 4.45
N GLN A 112 8.33 9.19 5.60
CA GLN A 112 9.11 9.69 6.74
C GLN A 112 10.62 9.75 6.46
N LYS A 113 11.11 8.89 5.58
CA LYS A 113 12.53 8.84 5.20
C LYS A 113 12.89 9.79 4.08
N THR A 114 11.89 10.38 3.43
CA THR A 114 12.11 11.35 2.36
C THR A 114 12.07 12.77 2.91
N MET A 115 12.61 13.74 2.16
CA MET A 115 12.59 15.12 2.57
C MET A 115 11.17 15.65 2.66
N ARG A 116 10.92 16.62 3.57
CA ARG A 116 9.62 17.28 3.68
C ARG A 116 9.19 17.85 2.33
N GLY A 117 7.92 17.70 2.01
CA GLY A 117 7.34 18.20 0.76
C GLY A 117 7.50 17.27 -0.44
N ILE A 118 8.06 16.07 -0.26
CA ILE A 118 8.11 15.07 -1.31
C ILE A 118 6.83 14.24 -1.27
N GLN A 119 6.15 14.21 -2.40
CA GLN A 119 5.01 13.31 -2.61
C GLN A 119 5.49 12.03 -3.28
N LEU A 120 5.09 10.90 -2.74
CA LEU A 120 5.37 9.60 -3.33
C LEU A 120 4.30 9.26 -4.36
N ASN A 121 4.72 8.93 -5.56
CA ASN A 121 3.86 8.46 -6.63
C ASN A 121 4.16 6.99 -6.92
N VAL A 122 3.18 6.14 -6.69
CA VAL A 122 3.31 4.70 -6.98
C VAL A 122 3.11 4.49 -8.46
N SER A 123 4.18 4.21 -9.18
CA SER A 123 4.15 4.00 -10.63
C SER A 123 4.27 2.53 -11.05
N LYS A 124 4.68 1.66 -10.14
CA LYS A 124 4.85 0.24 -10.44
C LYS A 124 4.59 -0.60 -9.19
N ILE A 125 3.88 -1.70 -9.38
CA ILE A 125 3.68 -2.73 -8.36
C ILE A 125 4.08 -4.07 -8.95
N VAL A 126 4.96 -4.79 -8.26
CA VAL A 126 5.36 -6.15 -8.63
C VAL A 126 5.02 -7.08 -7.47
N ILE A 127 4.26 -8.11 -7.77
CA ILE A 127 3.86 -9.10 -6.78
C ILE A 127 4.43 -10.45 -7.19
N THR A 128 5.14 -11.05 -6.28
CA THR A 128 5.61 -12.43 -6.39
C THR A 128 4.98 -13.26 -5.29
N GLY A 129 4.85 -14.54 -5.51
CA GLY A 129 4.27 -15.40 -4.50
C GLY A 129 4.53 -16.87 -4.79
N ASN A 130 4.52 -17.65 -3.71
CA ASN A 130 4.47 -19.10 -3.81
C ASN A 130 3.02 -19.51 -4.08
N THR A 131 2.88 -20.34 -5.04
CA THR A 131 1.59 -21.01 -5.28
C THR A 131 1.21 -21.91 -4.12
#